data_fa0519886e7320bb0319d9d8df3db790
#
_entry.id   fa0519886e7320bb0319d9d8df3db790
#
_cell.length_a   1.000
_cell.length_b   1.000
_cell.length_c   1.000
_cell.angle_alpha   90.00
_cell.angle_beta   90.00
_cell.angle_gamma   90.00
#
_symmetry.space_group_name_H-M   'P 1'
#
loop_
_entity.id
_entity.type
_entity.pdbx_description
1 polymer ?
#
loop_
_entity_poly.entity_id
_entity_poly.type
_entity_poly.pdbx_seq_one_letter_code
_entity_poly.pdbx_strand_id
1 'polypeptide(L)'
;NLAVKAAHLIAKRFDVVADVHIEIKKSIPVAGGMAGGSADAAATLVGMDALFKLEATREELLALGSELGSDVPFMISGGTAVGTGRGDQLTAALSRGTYHWVFALSTLGLSTPAVYSEFDRLRAERAIAAPKVNDSLMQALLTADPEAVGKALVNDLQSAACSLRPALSLVLEVGRDYGALGAIVSGSGPTVAFLVADEEAGLDLAVALTASGVV
;
A
#
# COMPACT_ATOMS: atom_id res chain seq x y z
N ASN A 1 7.09 -7.76 15.99
CA ASN A 1 6.21 -6.65 15.66
C ASN A 1 7.04 -5.44 15.26
N LEU A 2 6.66 -4.72 14.17
CA LEU A 2 7.42 -3.56 13.67
C LEU A 2 7.29 -2.33 14.58
N ALA A 3 6.15 -2.15 15.26
CA ALA A 3 5.99 -1.07 16.22
C ALA A 3 6.99 -1.18 17.39
N VAL A 4 7.17 -2.38 17.94
CA VAL A 4 8.17 -2.62 19.01
C VAL A 4 9.59 -2.34 18.51
N LYS A 5 9.91 -2.79 17.28
CA LYS A 5 11.22 -2.50 16.68
C LYS A 5 11.42 -1.00 16.47
N ALA A 6 10.38 -0.28 16.05
CA ALA A 6 10.41 1.18 15.89
C ALA A 6 10.69 1.91 17.20
N ALA A 7 10.01 1.51 18.29
CA ALA A 7 10.25 2.10 19.62
C ALA A 7 11.70 1.91 20.08
N HIS A 8 12.23 0.70 19.95
CA HIS A 8 13.64 0.45 20.31
C HIS A 8 14.64 1.19 19.41
N LEU A 9 14.34 1.29 18.10
CA LEU A 9 15.23 1.93 17.14
C LEU A 9 15.36 3.42 17.42
N ILE A 10 14.24 4.13 17.59
CA ILE A 10 14.25 5.56 17.89
C ILE A 10 14.82 5.85 19.27
N ALA A 11 14.49 5.03 20.27
CA ALA A 11 15.05 5.16 21.61
C ALA A 11 16.58 5.03 21.61
N LYS A 12 17.10 4.05 20.87
CA LYS A 12 18.56 3.89 20.68
C LYS A 12 19.19 5.09 19.96
N ARG A 13 18.52 5.64 18.94
CA ARG A 13 19.03 6.76 18.14
C ARG A 13 19.17 8.04 18.96
N PHE A 14 18.24 8.26 19.90
CA PHE A 14 18.19 9.47 20.74
C PHE A 14 18.63 9.25 22.19
N ASP A 15 19.21 8.09 22.49
CA ASP A 15 19.73 7.70 23.80
C ASP A 15 18.69 7.88 24.94
N VAL A 16 17.46 7.42 24.69
CA VAL A 16 16.38 7.39 25.68
C VAL A 16 15.96 5.97 26.00
N VAL A 17 15.41 5.76 27.19
CA VAL A 17 14.86 4.44 27.57
C VAL A 17 13.46 4.29 26.99
N ALA A 18 13.24 3.23 26.21
CA ALA A 18 11.93 2.92 25.63
C ALA A 18 10.99 2.27 26.67
N ASP A 19 10.73 2.96 27.79
CA ASP A 19 9.77 2.52 28.80
C ASP A 19 8.37 2.99 28.41
N VAL A 20 7.76 2.24 27.49
CA VAL A 20 6.44 2.56 26.95
C VAL A 20 5.56 1.31 26.83
N HIS A 21 4.26 1.50 27.00
CA HIS A 21 3.25 0.51 26.66
C HIS A 21 2.69 0.84 25.27
N ILE A 22 2.69 -0.15 24.35
CA ILE A 22 2.15 0.00 22.99
C ILE A 22 0.94 -0.89 22.85
N GLU A 23 -0.23 -0.29 22.67
CA GLU A 23 -1.47 -0.99 22.34
C GLU A 23 -1.77 -0.79 20.85
N ILE A 24 -2.00 -1.90 20.13
CA ILE A 24 -2.32 -1.87 18.70
C ILE A 24 -3.70 -2.50 18.49
N LYS A 25 -4.67 -1.67 18.06
CA LYS A 25 -5.95 -2.12 17.59
C LYS A 25 -5.91 -2.29 16.07
N LYS A 26 -5.76 -3.54 15.61
CA LYS A 26 -5.64 -3.82 14.16
C LYS A 26 -6.99 -3.77 13.47
N SER A 27 -7.13 -2.86 12.50
CA SER A 27 -8.24 -2.81 11.54
C SER A 27 -7.79 -3.18 10.13
N ILE A 28 -6.53 -2.93 9.78
CA ILE A 28 -5.95 -3.34 8.50
C ILE A 28 -5.56 -4.83 8.60
N PRO A 29 -6.00 -5.70 7.67
CA PRO A 29 -5.67 -7.13 7.69
C PRO A 29 -4.16 -7.38 7.69
N VAL A 30 -3.71 -8.35 8.48
CA VAL A 30 -2.32 -8.79 8.48
C VAL A 30 -2.00 -9.50 7.16
N ALA A 31 -0.86 -9.18 6.55
CA ALA A 31 -0.47 -9.67 5.23
C ALA A 31 -1.53 -9.39 4.13
N GLY A 32 -2.22 -8.25 4.25
CA GLY A 32 -3.27 -7.82 3.33
C GLY A 32 -2.77 -7.04 2.11
N GLY A 33 -1.49 -6.74 1.99
CA GLY A 33 -0.97 -5.90 0.89
C GLY A 33 -1.25 -4.39 1.07
N MET A 34 -1.59 -3.95 2.29
CA MET A 34 -1.97 -2.57 2.62
C MET A 34 -0.99 -1.89 3.59
N ALA A 35 0.22 -2.39 3.71
CA ALA A 35 1.28 -1.84 4.55
C ALA A 35 0.90 -1.53 6.01
N GLY A 36 -0.10 -2.22 6.60
CA GLY A 36 -0.60 -1.96 7.95
C GLY A 36 0.46 -2.09 9.06
N GLY A 37 1.42 -3.02 8.91
CA GLY A 37 2.56 -3.13 9.83
C GLY A 37 3.53 -1.97 9.71
N SER A 38 3.72 -1.43 8.51
CA SER A 38 4.53 -0.24 8.27
C SER A 38 3.87 1.02 8.82
N ALA A 39 2.54 1.11 8.74
CA ALA A 39 1.77 2.19 9.37
C ALA A 39 1.90 2.15 10.91
N ASP A 40 1.82 0.96 11.53
CA ASP A 40 2.04 0.81 12.97
C ASP A 40 3.45 1.28 13.38
N ALA A 41 4.48 0.93 12.58
CA ALA A 41 5.85 1.36 12.83
C ALA A 41 6.03 2.87 12.68
N ALA A 42 5.48 3.47 11.62
CA ALA A 42 5.50 4.91 11.38
C ALA A 42 4.82 5.68 12.53
N ALA A 43 3.62 5.24 12.92
CA ALA A 43 2.90 5.82 14.05
C ALA A 43 3.69 5.73 15.35
N THR A 44 4.42 4.62 15.55
CA THR A 44 5.28 4.46 16.72
C THR A 44 6.47 5.40 16.70
N LEU A 45 7.15 5.57 15.55
CA LEU A 45 8.26 6.54 15.45
C LEU A 45 7.79 7.97 15.80
N VAL A 46 6.68 8.40 15.18
CA VAL A 46 6.11 9.74 15.43
C VAL A 46 5.60 9.86 16.87
N GLY A 47 4.96 8.83 17.42
CA GLY A 47 4.46 8.81 18.79
C GLY A 47 5.59 8.88 19.84
N MET A 48 6.69 8.17 19.61
CA MET A 48 7.87 8.20 20.48
C MET A 48 8.55 9.58 20.42
N ASP A 49 8.70 10.16 19.24
CA ASP A 49 9.23 11.51 19.07
C ASP A 49 8.41 12.52 19.89
N ALA A 50 7.09 12.50 19.74
CA ALA A 50 6.19 13.40 20.46
C ALA A 50 6.20 13.16 21.98
N LEU A 51 6.18 11.90 22.42
CA LEU A 51 6.12 11.51 23.83
C LEU A 51 7.37 11.93 24.60
N PHE A 52 8.53 11.68 24.02
CA PHE A 52 9.83 11.98 24.65
C PHE A 52 10.40 13.35 24.26
N LYS A 53 9.69 14.12 23.41
CA LYS A 53 10.11 15.44 22.89
C LYS A 53 11.53 15.39 22.30
N LEU A 54 11.74 14.42 21.41
CA LEU A 54 13.07 14.15 20.83
C LEU A 54 13.48 15.19 19.82
N GLU A 55 12.53 15.99 19.32
CA GLU A 55 12.74 17.01 18.28
C GLU A 55 13.39 16.41 17.01
N ALA A 56 13.00 15.16 16.67
CA ALA A 56 13.51 14.47 15.52
C ALA A 56 13.11 15.20 14.23
N THR A 57 14.07 15.43 13.36
CA THR A 57 13.77 15.99 12.03
C THR A 57 13.00 14.99 11.18
N ARG A 58 12.29 15.51 10.17
CA ARG A 58 11.59 14.64 9.22
C ARG A 58 12.54 13.67 8.52
N GLU A 59 13.73 14.12 8.16
CA GLU A 59 14.77 13.31 7.54
C GLU A 59 15.22 12.16 8.45
N GLU A 60 15.38 12.42 9.75
CA GLU A 60 15.76 11.39 10.72
C GLU A 60 14.65 10.34 10.86
N LEU A 61 13.39 10.76 10.96
CA LEU A 61 12.26 9.83 11.02
C LEU A 61 12.14 8.97 9.74
N LEU A 62 12.35 9.55 8.55
CA LEU A 62 12.36 8.83 7.30
C LEU A 62 13.51 7.83 7.22
N ALA A 63 14.71 8.21 7.67
CA ALA A 63 15.87 7.32 7.73
C ALA A 63 15.62 6.12 8.65
N LEU A 64 15.11 6.36 9.87
CA LEU A 64 14.72 5.29 10.81
C LEU A 64 13.61 4.42 10.21
N GLY A 65 12.65 5.02 9.51
CA GLY A 65 11.60 4.30 8.79
C GLY A 65 12.16 3.35 7.73
N SER A 66 13.13 3.80 6.94
CA SER A 66 13.79 3.00 5.89
C SER A 66 14.57 1.80 6.45
N GLU A 67 15.11 1.89 7.68
CA GLU A 67 15.73 0.77 8.39
C GLU A 67 14.71 -0.30 8.80
N LEU A 68 13.48 0.12 9.12
CA LEU A 68 12.41 -0.79 9.54
C LEU A 68 11.73 -1.49 8.37
N GLY A 69 11.60 -0.82 7.23
CA GLY A 69 10.98 -1.37 6.05
C GLY A 69 10.74 -0.31 4.97
N SER A 70 10.70 -0.75 3.69
CA SER A 70 10.58 0.15 2.53
C SER A 70 9.29 0.99 2.52
N ASP A 71 8.20 0.48 3.09
CA ASP A 71 6.93 1.20 3.09
C ASP A 71 6.78 2.18 4.26
N VAL A 72 7.63 2.08 5.31
CA VAL A 72 7.53 2.93 6.51
C VAL A 72 7.74 4.41 6.21
N PRO A 73 8.72 4.81 5.37
CA PRO A 73 8.87 6.20 4.96
C PRO A 73 7.62 6.79 4.31
N PHE A 74 6.94 6.02 3.47
CA PHE A 74 5.69 6.46 2.85
C PHE A 74 4.58 6.68 3.90
N MET A 75 4.47 5.82 4.91
CA MET A 75 3.49 5.99 5.99
C MET A 75 3.77 7.25 6.85
N ILE A 76 5.04 7.68 6.95
CA ILE A 76 5.41 8.96 7.60
C ILE A 76 5.08 10.14 6.67
N SER A 77 5.31 9.99 5.37
CA SER A 77 5.15 11.07 4.39
C SER A 77 3.70 11.34 4.03
N GLY A 78 2.92 10.29 3.83
CA GLY A 78 1.54 10.35 3.35
C GLY A 78 1.40 10.87 1.92
N GLY A 79 0.16 11.10 1.51
CA GLY A 79 -0.16 11.67 0.19
C GLY A 79 0.08 10.70 -0.97
N THR A 80 0.55 11.24 -2.09
CA THR A 80 0.93 10.48 -3.28
C THR A 80 2.42 10.69 -3.55
N ALA A 81 3.16 9.63 -3.78
CA ALA A 81 4.60 9.70 -4.00
C ALA A 81 5.09 8.65 -5.01
N VAL A 82 6.20 8.94 -5.64
CA VAL A 82 6.98 7.99 -6.41
C VAL A 82 8.12 7.49 -5.54
N GLY A 83 8.19 6.18 -5.31
CA GLY A 83 9.29 5.52 -4.61
C GLY A 83 10.33 4.98 -5.59
N THR A 84 11.61 5.22 -5.29
CA THR A 84 12.76 4.67 -6.02
C THR A 84 13.64 3.83 -5.09
N GLY A 85 14.66 3.19 -5.64
CA GLY A 85 15.49 2.25 -4.87
C GLY A 85 14.69 1.02 -4.46
N ARG A 86 14.55 0.77 -3.16
CA ARG A 86 13.67 -0.28 -2.61
C ARG A 86 12.22 0.19 -2.44
N GLY A 87 11.87 1.39 -2.94
CA GLY A 87 10.59 2.06 -2.71
C GLY A 87 10.62 3.00 -1.50
N ASP A 88 11.76 3.18 -0.87
CA ASP A 88 11.98 3.97 0.35
C ASP A 88 12.50 5.39 0.08
N GLN A 89 13.01 5.65 -1.13
CA GLN A 89 13.42 6.99 -1.58
C GLN A 89 12.22 7.67 -2.24
N LEU A 90 11.55 8.56 -1.52
CA LEU A 90 10.27 9.13 -1.92
C LEU A 90 10.42 10.50 -2.56
N THR A 91 9.73 10.69 -3.67
CA THR A 91 9.49 11.99 -4.28
C THR A 91 7.99 12.22 -4.33
N ALA A 92 7.52 13.33 -3.74
CA ALA A 92 6.09 13.66 -3.76
C ALA A 92 5.60 13.81 -5.21
N ALA A 93 4.46 13.20 -5.52
CA ALA A 93 3.77 13.35 -6.78
C ALA A 93 2.60 14.32 -6.61
N LEU A 94 2.42 15.20 -7.59
CA LEU A 94 1.27 16.10 -7.62
C LEU A 94 0.02 15.30 -7.92
N SER A 95 -0.93 15.33 -6.99
CA SER A 95 -2.25 14.72 -7.14
C SER A 95 -3.31 15.75 -6.81
N ARG A 96 -4.30 15.89 -7.67
CA ARG A 96 -5.44 16.79 -7.50
C ARG A 96 -6.73 16.00 -7.48
N GLY A 97 -7.79 16.63 -6.92
CA GLY A 97 -9.11 16.02 -6.83
C GLY A 97 -9.27 15.08 -5.65
N THR A 98 -10.43 14.46 -5.61
CA THR A 98 -10.80 13.43 -4.64
C THR A 98 -11.08 12.13 -5.38
N TYR A 99 -10.59 11.03 -4.84
CA TYR A 99 -10.75 9.70 -5.44
C TYR A 99 -11.47 8.80 -4.45
N HIS A 100 -12.50 8.11 -4.92
CA HIS A 100 -13.29 7.17 -4.12
C HIS A 100 -12.79 5.74 -4.37
N TRP A 101 -12.53 5.03 -3.28
CA TRP A 101 -11.96 3.69 -3.35
C TRP A 101 -12.78 2.68 -2.56
N VAL A 102 -13.00 1.51 -3.15
CA VAL A 102 -13.52 0.33 -2.46
C VAL A 102 -12.40 -0.69 -2.31
N PHE A 103 -12.22 -1.22 -1.11
CA PHE A 103 -11.22 -2.25 -0.83
C PHE A 103 -11.91 -3.58 -0.55
N ALA A 104 -11.69 -4.55 -1.41
CA ALA A 104 -12.09 -5.93 -1.21
C ALA A 104 -11.02 -6.63 -0.37
N LEU A 105 -11.33 -6.84 0.91
CA LEU A 105 -10.42 -7.44 1.88
C LEU A 105 -10.53 -8.96 1.83
N SER A 106 -9.41 -9.66 2.04
CA SER A 106 -9.40 -11.11 2.16
C SER A 106 -9.10 -11.52 3.61
N THR A 107 -9.82 -12.50 4.11
CA THR A 107 -9.58 -13.11 5.43
C THR A 107 -8.29 -13.92 5.48
N LEU A 108 -7.79 -14.37 4.34
CA LEU A 108 -6.55 -15.14 4.22
C LEU A 108 -5.44 -14.26 3.65
N GLY A 109 -4.36 -14.05 4.37
CA GLY A 109 -3.18 -13.32 3.90
C GLY A 109 -2.51 -13.99 2.71
N LEU A 110 -1.67 -13.22 1.99
CA LEU A 110 -0.80 -13.71 0.92
C LEU A 110 0.65 -13.34 1.27
N SER A 111 1.55 -14.33 1.17
CA SER A 111 2.96 -14.12 1.52
C SER A 111 3.65 -13.25 0.48
N THR A 112 4.09 -12.05 0.85
CA THR A 112 4.84 -11.16 -0.03
C THR A 112 6.08 -11.83 -0.65
N PRO A 113 6.94 -12.55 0.10
CA PRO A 113 8.05 -13.29 -0.50
C PRO A 113 7.61 -14.34 -1.53
N ALA A 114 6.48 -15.04 -1.30
CA ALA A 114 5.97 -16.02 -2.26
C ALA A 114 5.50 -15.35 -3.55
N VAL A 115 4.87 -14.17 -3.46
CA VAL A 115 4.44 -13.40 -4.64
C VAL A 115 5.64 -12.94 -5.47
N TYR A 116 6.71 -12.45 -4.83
CA TYR A 116 7.93 -12.08 -5.54
C TYR A 116 8.61 -13.29 -6.20
N SER A 117 8.69 -14.44 -5.50
CA SER A 117 9.24 -15.66 -6.08
C SER A 117 8.42 -16.14 -7.29
N GLU A 118 7.10 -16.03 -7.22
CA GLU A 118 6.22 -16.38 -8.35
C GLU A 118 6.36 -15.38 -9.50
N PHE A 119 6.52 -14.10 -9.19
CA PHE A 119 6.80 -13.06 -10.18
C PHE A 119 8.11 -13.35 -10.94
N ASP A 120 9.18 -13.70 -10.21
CA ASP A 120 10.46 -14.08 -10.80
C ASP A 120 10.29 -15.33 -11.68
N ARG A 121 9.55 -16.34 -11.19
CA ARG A 121 9.25 -17.58 -11.95
C ARG A 121 8.51 -17.29 -13.27
N LEU A 122 7.50 -16.43 -13.23
CA LEU A 122 6.70 -16.07 -14.41
C LEU A 122 7.50 -15.27 -15.45
N ARG A 123 8.58 -14.63 -15.02
CA ARG A 123 9.44 -13.79 -15.87
C ARG A 123 10.81 -14.39 -16.19
N ALA A 124 11.12 -15.59 -15.69
CA ALA A 124 12.45 -16.20 -15.78
C ALA A 124 13.07 -16.25 -17.19
N GLU A 125 12.24 -16.19 -18.24
CA GLU A 125 12.69 -16.26 -19.64
C GLU A 125 12.59 -14.90 -20.38
N ARG A 126 12.22 -13.82 -19.69
CA ARG A 126 12.01 -12.51 -20.32
C ARG A 126 13.00 -11.48 -19.80
N ALA A 127 13.65 -10.74 -20.70
CA ALA A 127 14.41 -9.56 -20.31
C ALA A 127 13.47 -8.55 -19.65
N ILE A 128 13.76 -8.21 -18.38
CA ILE A 128 12.97 -7.24 -17.59
C ILE A 128 13.50 -5.85 -17.91
N ALA A 129 12.66 -5.00 -18.46
CA ALA A 129 12.98 -3.58 -18.59
C ALA A 129 13.02 -2.95 -17.17
N ALA A 130 13.93 -1.99 -16.97
CA ALA A 130 13.94 -1.24 -15.71
C ALA A 130 12.56 -0.58 -15.48
N PRO A 131 12.06 -0.60 -14.22
CA PRO A 131 10.78 0.04 -13.91
C PRO A 131 10.84 1.53 -14.24
N LYS A 132 9.76 2.07 -14.80
CA LYS A 132 9.62 3.48 -15.16
C LYS A 132 8.40 4.05 -14.46
N VAL A 133 8.48 5.34 -14.17
CA VAL A 133 7.31 6.09 -13.71
C VAL A 133 6.26 6.06 -14.83
N ASN A 134 5.01 5.82 -14.44
CA ASN A 134 3.89 5.81 -15.40
C ASN A 134 3.45 7.26 -15.67
N ASP A 135 3.93 7.82 -16.78
CA ASP A 135 3.62 9.21 -17.16
C ASP A 135 2.13 9.45 -17.35
N SER A 136 1.38 8.45 -17.87
CA SER A 136 -0.08 8.55 -18.02
C SER A 136 -0.78 8.66 -16.67
N LEU A 137 -0.33 7.91 -15.67
CA LEU A 137 -0.86 8.01 -14.30
C LEU A 137 -0.53 9.38 -13.68
N MET A 138 0.70 9.85 -13.85
CA MET A 138 1.11 11.16 -13.33
C MET A 138 0.28 12.29 -13.96
N GLN A 139 0.03 12.25 -15.26
CA GLN A 139 -0.80 13.22 -15.96
C GLN A 139 -2.26 13.15 -15.49
N ALA A 140 -2.82 11.96 -15.33
CA ALA A 140 -4.19 11.77 -14.86
C ALA A 140 -4.39 12.31 -13.43
N LEU A 141 -3.44 12.07 -12.53
CA LEU A 141 -3.45 12.62 -11.16
C LEU A 141 -3.37 14.17 -11.16
N LEU A 142 -2.57 14.74 -12.07
CA LEU A 142 -2.43 16.19 -12.19
C LEU A 142 -3.70 16.87 -12.71
N THR A 143 -4.42 16.22 -13.62
CA THR A 143 -5.67 16.72 -14.21
C THR A 143 -6.91 16.39 -13.39
N ALA A 144 -6.79 15.62 -12.31
CA ALA A 144 -7.89 15.14 -11.48
C ALA A 144 -8.96 14.37 -12.28
N ASP A 145 -8.52 13.53 -13.22
CA ASP A 145 -9.39 12.69 -14.05
C ASP A 145 -9.42 11.26 -13.50
N PRO A 146 -10.49 10.86 -12.79
CA PRO A 146 -10.56 9.54 -12.17
C PRO A 146 -10.66 8.40 -13.21
N GLU A 147 -11.26 8.63 -14.38
CA GLU A 147 -11.31 7.60 -15.44
C GLU A 147 -9.91 7.36 -16.01
N ALA A 148 -9.15 8.44 -16.26
CA ALA A 148 -7.78 8.31 -16.74
C ALA A 148 -6.87 7.67 -15.67
N VAL A 149 -7.06 8.00 -14.38
CA VAL A 149 -6.37 7.32 -13.27
C VAL A 149 -6.69 5.83 -13.28
N GLY A 150 -7.97 5.46 -13.34
CA GLY A 150 -8.41 4.06 -13.36
C GLY A 150 -7.78 3.25 -14.50
N LYS A 151 -7.76 3.83 -15.71
CA LYS A 151 -7.15 3.21 -16.90
C LYS A 151 -5.62 3.08 -16.80
N ALA A 152 -4.98 3.96 -16.03
CA ALA A 152 -3.52 3.99 -15.87
C ALA A 152 -3.02 3.16 -14.67
N LEU A 153 -3.91 2.58 -13.85
CA LEU A 153 -3.52 1.72 -12.74
C LEU A 153 -2.80 0.46 -13.24
N VAL A 154 -1.62 0.20 -12.69
CA VAL A 154 -0.84 -0.98 -13.04
C VAL A 154 -0.10 -1.50 -11.80
N ASN A 155 -0.02 -2.83 -11.67
CA ASN A 155 0.77 -3.51 -10.67
C ASN A 155 1.44 -4.73 -11.28
N ASP A 156 2.75 -4.72 -11.39
CA ASP A 156 3.54 -5.81 -11.95
C ASP A 156 3.38 -7.12 -11.19
N LEU A 157 3.10 -7.07 -9.88
CA LEU A 157 2.89 -8.24 -9.04
C LEU A 157 1.50 -8.88 -9.21
N GLN A 158 0.56 -8.21 -9.87
CA GLN A 158 -0.83 -8.67 -9.97
C GLN A 158 -0.95 -10.06 -10.61
N SER A 159 -0.21 -10.31 -11.69
CA SER A 159 -0.21 -11.62 -12.35
C SER A 159 0.28 -12.73 -11.42
N ALA A 160 1.32 -12.47 -10.63
CA ALA A 160 1.86 -13.41 -9.66
C ALA A 160 0.89 -13.66 -8.50
N ALA A 161 0.27 -12.59 -7.98
CA ALA A 161 -0.75 -12.70 -6.94
C ALA A 161 -1.96 -13.54 -7.41
N CYS A 162 -2.46 -13.29 -8.63
CA CYS A 162 -3.55 -14.06 -9.24
C CYS A 162 -3.16 -15.51 -9.55
N SER A 163 -1.91 -15.77 -9.93
CA SER A 163 -1.38 -17.14 -10.11
C SER A 163 -1.42 -17.94 -8.81
N LEU A 164 -0.97 -17.35 -7.71
CA LEU A 164 -0.98 -17.98 -6.39
C LEU A 164 -2.40 -18.04 -5.78
N ARG A 165 -3.26 -17.12 -6.14
CA ARG A 165 -4.64 -17.05 -5.66
C ARG A 165 -5.60 -16.69 -6.80
N PRO A 166 -6.08 -17.70 -7.57
CA PRO A 166 -6.97 -17.46 -8.72
C PRO A 166 -8.27 -16.72 -8.38
N ALA A 167 -8.78 -16.82 -7.16
CA ALA A 167 -9.95 -16.07 -6.71
C ALA A 167 -9.81 -14.54 -6.87
N LEU A 168 -8.58 -14.00 -6.84
CA LEU A 168 -8.35 -12.57 -7.07
C LEU A 168 -8.77 -12.13 -8.48
N SER A 169 -8.64 -13.02 -9.49
CA SER A 169 -9.09 -12.72 -10.84
C SER A 169 -10.61 -12.54 -10.90
N LEU A 170 -11.37 -13.36 -10.14
CA LEU A 170 -12.82 -13.23 -10.05
C LEU A 170 -13.22 -11.92 -9.35
N VAL A 171 -12.52 -11.56 -8.26
CA VAL A 171 -12.74 -10.29 -7.56
C VAL A 171 -12.52 -9.11 -8.50
N LEU A 172 -11.43 -9.11 -9.26
CA LEU A 172 -11.11 -8.07 -10.25
C LEU A 172 -12.16 -7.98 -11.35
N GLU A 173 -12.70 -9.12 -11.82
CA GLU A 173 -13.74 -9.21 -12.84
C GLU A 173 -15.06 -8.62 -12.35
N VAL A 174 -15.52 -9.05 -11.17
CA VAL A 174 -16.73 -8.49 -10.54
C VAL A 174 -16.65 -6.97 -10.43
N GLY A 175 -15.52 -6.42 -9.97
CA GLY A 175 -15.38 -4.97 -9.88
C GLY A 175 -15.52 -4.24 -11.22
N ARG A 176 -14.99 -4.82 -12.30
CA ARG A 176 -15.15 -4.26 -13.66
C ARG A 176 -16.59 -4.34 -14.15
N ASP A 177 -17.27 -5.47 -13.93
CA ASP A 177 -18.65 -5.69 -14.36
C ASP A 177 -19.62 -4.75 -13.63
N TYR A 178 -19.29 -4.35 -12.41
CA TYR A 178 -20.08 -3.40 -11.61
C TYR A 178 -19.55 -1.95 -11.68
N GLY A 179 -18.84 -1.60 -12.75
CA GLY A 179 -18.57 -0.21 -13.13
C GLY A 179 -17.41 0.46 -12.40
N ALA A 180 -16.48 -0.31 -11.80
CA ALA A 180 -15.25 0.28 -11.31
C ALA A 180 -14.47 0.94 -12.46
N LEU A 181 -14.03 2.19 -12.26
CA LEU A 181 -13.19 2.94 -13.20
C LEU A 181 -11.81 2.31 -13.37
N GLY A 182 -11.34 1.63 -12.33
CA GLY A 182 -10.11 0.86 -12.33
C GLY A 182 -10.08 -0.16 -11.20
N ALA A 183 -9.35 -1.25 -11.40
CA ALA A 183 -9.21 -2.33 -10.43
C ALA A 183 -7.77 -2.83 -10.40
N ILE A 184 -7.21 -2.96 -9.21
CA ILE A 184 -5.80 -3.33 -9.01
C ILE A 184 -5.63 -4.14 -7.73
N VAL A 185 -4.77 -5.16 -7.76
CA VAL A 185 -4.30 -5.80 -6.54
C VAL A 185 -3.40 -4.80 -5.79
N SER A 186 -3.64 -4.61 -4.51
CA SER A 186 -2.85 -3.70 -3.67
C SER A 186 -1.52 -4.35 -3.26
N GLY A 187 -0.41 -3.80 -3.71
CA GLY A 187 0.93 -4.34 -3.45
C GLY A 187 1.06 -5.80 -3.86
N SER A 188 1.50 -6.67 -2.96
CA SER A 188 1.54 -8.12 -3.18
C SER A 188 0.18 -8.81 -2.98
N GLY A 189 -0.86 -8.06 -2.68
CA GLY A 189 -2.19 -8.58 -2.39
C GLY A 189 -2.29 -9.17 -0.97
N PRO A 190 -3.40 -9.83 -0.64
CA PRO A 190 -4.53 -10.19 -1.50
C PRO A 190 -5.65 -9.14 -1.58
N THR A 191 -5.51 -7.98 -0.96
CA THR A 191 -6.52 -6.92 -1.09
C THR A 191 -6.59 -6.44 -2.54
N VAL A 192 -7.81 -6.24 -3.04
CA VAL A 192 -8.06 -5.59 -4.33
C VAL A 192 -8.64 -4.20 -4.05
N ALA A 193 -8.07 -3.19 -4.71
CA ALA A 193 -8.55 -1.81 -4.66
C ALA A 193 -9.28 -1.47 -5.95
N PHE A 194 -10.46 -0.86 -5.82
CA PHE A 194 -11.28 -0.41 -6.93
C PHE A 194 -11.44 1.10 -6.85
N LEU A 195 -11.10 1.79 -7.92
CA LEU A 195 -11.43 3.20 -8.09
C LEU A 195 -12.84 3.30 -8.64
N VAL A 196 -13.67 4.12 -8.02
CA VAL A 196 -15.08 4.36 -8.41
C VAL A 196 -15.34 5.84 -8.65
N ALA A 197 -16.43 6.16 -9.32
CA ALA A 197 -16.76 7.53 -9.71
C ALA A 197 -17.04 8.42 -8.49
N ASP A 198 -17.81 7.91 -7.54
CA ASP A 198 -18.28 8.62 -6.36
C ASP A 198 -18.62 7.66 -5.22
N GLU A 199 -19.17 8.19 -4.14
CA GLU A 199 -19.54 7.41 -2.95
C GLU A 199 -20.70 6.44 -3.23
N GLU A 200 -21.68 6.81 -4.05
CA GLU A 200 -22.83 5.97 -4.38
C GLU A 200 -22.38 4.74 -5.18
N ALA A 201 -21.58 4.94 -6.22
CA ALA A 201 -20.96 3.86 -6.99
C ALA A 201 -20.09 2.95 -6.09
N GLY A 202 -19.45 3.53 -5.07
CA GLY A 202 -18.68 2.77 -4.09
C GLY A 202 -19.54 1.85 -3.22
N LEU A 203 -20.68 2.35 -2.76
CA LEU A 203 -21.64 1.55 -1.99
C LEU A 203 -22.24 0.42 -2.83
N ASP A 204 -22.65 0.71 -4.04
CA ASP A 204 -23.20 -0.28 -4.97
C ASP A 204 -22.18 -1.40 -5.27
N LEU A 205 -20.95 -1.04 -5.54
CA LEU A 205 -19.87 -2.01 -5.74
C LEU A 205 -19.60 -2.86 -4.49
N ALA A 206 -19.60 -2.26 -3.30
CA ALA A 206 -19.40 -2.99 -2.04
C ALA A 206 -20.51 -4.02 -1.80
N VAL A 207 -21.77 -3.66 -2.11
CA VAL A 207 -22.92 -4.58 -2.04
C VAL A 207 -22.75 -5.70 -3.05
N ALA A 208 -22.38 -5.40 -4.29
CA ALA A 208 -22.19 -6.40 -5.36
C ALA A 208 -21.07 -7.38 -5.01
N LEU A 209 -19.93 -6.91 -4.53
CA LEU A 209 -18.81 -7.76 -4.10
C LEU A 209 -19.23 -8.70 -2.97
N THR A 210 -19.98 -8.19 -1.98
CA THR A 210 -20.48 -9.00 -0.87
C THR A 210 -21.50 -10.03 -1.33
N ALA A 211 -22.43 -9.63 -2.20
CA ALA A 211 -23.49 -10.52 -2.74
C ALA A 211 -22.93 -11.62 -3.66
N SER A 212 -21.84 -11.34 -4.36
CA SER A 212 -21.18 -12.33 -5.24
C SER A 212 -20.47 -13.44 -4.48
N GLY A 213 -20.20 -13.26 -3.18
CA GLY A 213 -19.50 -14.22 -2.33
C GLY A 213 -18.01 -14.40 -2.67
N VAL A 214 -17.42 -13.46 -3.42
CA VAL A 214 -15.98 -13.49 -3.76
C VAL A 214 -15.09 -12.83 -2.70
N VAL A 215 -15.71 -12.14 -1.72
CA VAL A 215 -15.05 -11.46 -0.58
C VAL A 215 -15.76 -11.78 0.73
#